data_e9fa5f3ed5ae8b057028d8a648528a9f
#
_entry.id   e9fa5f3ed5ae8b057028d8a648528a9f
#
_cell.length_a   1.000
_cell.length_b   1.000
_cell.length_c   1.000
_cell.angle_alpha   90.00
_cell.angle_beta   90.00
_cell.angle_gamma   90.00
#
_symmetry.space_group_name_H-M   'P 1'
#
loop_
_entity.id
_entity.type
_entity.pdbx_description
1 polymer ?
#
loop_
_entity_poly.entity_id
_entity_poly.type
_entity_poly.pdbx_seq_one_letter_code
_entity_poly.pdbx_strand_id
1 'polypeptide(L)'
;MTMGKRLERLRGAAPIALGGLFLGSGVLHFAAPRTFESIMPRRLPAHRAFVYGSGAVELACGVGLLTRRRWAGPASAALLLAVWPANVRMALDSGSGRLPSVADNKVVAWGRVPLQIPLIWAALQSRPRSGSSA
;
A
#
# COMPACT_ATOMS: atom_id res chain seq x y z
N MET A 1 14.50 5.59 27.73
CA MET A 1 13.47 4.64 27.18
C MET A 1 14.17 3.37 26.70
N THR A 2 13.75 2.22 27.20
CA THR A 2 14.34 0.93 26.85
C THR A 2 14.00 0.55 25.39
N MET A 3 14.83 -0.28 24.76
CA MET A 3 14.61 -0.82 23.42
C MET A 3 13.20 -1.45 23.29
N GLY A 4 12.76 -2.20 24.30
CA GLY A 4 11.44 -2.83 24.30
C GLY A 4 10.29 -1.84 24.18
N LYS A 5 10.30 -0.74 24.95
CA LYS A 5 9.29 0.30 24.87
C LYS A 5 9.25 1.02 23.53
N ARG A 6 10.43 1.21 22.91
CA ARG A 6 10.50 1.79 21.54
C ARG A 6 9.84 0.86 20.52
N LEU A 7 10.13 -0.43 20.61
CA LEU A 7 9.57 -1.42 19.70
C LEU A 7 8.04 -1.55 19.86
N GLU A 8 7.54 -1.52 21.09
CA GLU A 8 6.10 -1.53 21.34
C GLU A 8 5.39 -0.30 20.77
N ARG A 9 5.98 0.88 20.91
CA ARG A 9 5.46 2.12 20.30
C ARG A 9 5.42 2.02 18.77
N LEU A 10 6.49 1.51 18.15
CA LEU A 10 6.55 1.31 16.71
C LEU A 10 5.48 0.32 16.24
N ARG A 11 5.32 -0.80 16.95
CA ARG A 11 4.27 -1.79 16.64
C ARG A 11 2.86 -1.22 16.74
N GLY A 12 2.62 -0.31 17.70
CA GLY A 12 1.34 0.37 17.84
C GLY A 12 1.09 1.43 16.79
N ALA A 13 2.12 2.19 16.40
CA ALA A 13 2.01 3.29 15.44
C ALA A 13 2.04 2.84 13.98
N ALA A 14 2.72 1.75 13.67
CA ALA A 14 2.94 1.30 12.29
C ALA A 14 1.64 1.02 11.52
N PRO A 15 0.63 0.30 12.07
CA PRO A 15 -0.63 0.10 11.36
C PRO A 15 -1.41 1.39 11.13
N ILE A 16 -1.32 2.35 12.06
CA ILE A 16 -1.99 3.65 11.94
C ILE A 16 -1.35 4.46 10.82
N ALA A 17 -0.02 4.48 10.75
CA ALA A 17 0.71 5.14 9.67
C ALA A 17 0.39 4.51 8.31
N LEU A 18 0.34 3.18 8.24
CA LEU A 18 -0.05 2.45 7.03
C LEU A 18 -1.49 2.76 6.64
N GLY A 19 -2.40 2.83 7.61
CA GLY A 19 -3.79 3.21 7.37
C GLY A 19 -3.92 4.60 6.74
N GLY A 20 -3.19 5.57 7.27
CA GLY A 20 -3.11 6.92 6.71
C GLY A 20 -2.55 6.93 5.29
N LEU A 21 -1.48 6.17 5.04
CA LEU A 21 -0.89 6.00 3.70
C LEU A 21 -1.90 5.41 2.71
N PHE A 22 -2.64 4.38 3.10
CA PHE A 22 -3.67 3.76 2.26
C PHE A 22 -4.84 4.71 1.98
N LEU A 23 -5.27 5.51 2.95
CA LEU A 23 -6.30 6.53 2.70
C LEU A 23 -5.83 7.56 1.68
N GLY A 24 -4.62 8.08 1.82
CA GLY A 24 -4.03 9.03 0.87
C GLY A 24 -3.88 8.43 -0.52
N SER A 25 -3.29 7.25 -0.62
CA SER A 25 -3.10 6.53 -1.88
C SER A 25 -4.44 6.15 -2.53
N GLY A 26 -5.38 5.63 -1.74
CA GLY A 26 -6.71 5.28 -2.23
C GLY A 26 -7.47 6.47 -2.81
N VAL A 27 -7.41 7.62 -2.15
CA VAL A 27 -7.98 8.87 -2.68
C VAL A 27 -7.32 9.26 -4.00
N LEU A 28 -5.99 9.15 -4.10
CA LEU A 28 -5.25 9.47 -5.33
C LEU A 28 -5.64 8.56 -6.50
N HIS A 29 -6.00 7.31 -6.26
CA HIS A 29 -6.49 6.41 -7.30
C HIS A 29 -7.77 6.96 -7.98
N PHE A 30 -8.60 7.65 -7.23
CA PHE A 30 -9.81 8.30 -7.78
C PHE A 30 -9.53 9.71 -8.31
N ALA A 31 -8.64 10.47 -7.67
CA ALA A 31 -8.35 11.85 -8.05
C ALA A 31 -7.42 11.94 -9.28
N ALA A 32 -6.48 11.00 -9.43
CA ALA A 32 -5.50 10.98 -10.51
C ALA A 32 -5.36 9.58 -11.15
N PRO A 33 -6.45 8.98 -11.65
CA PRO A 33 -6.43 7.59 -12.14
C PRO A 33 -5.45 7.38 -13.30
N ARG A 34 -5.25 8.38 -14.16
CA ARG A 34 -4.34 8.31 -15.31
C ARG A 34 -2.89 8.01 -14.90
N THR A 35 -2.46 8.54 -13.75
CA THR A 35 -1.12 8.27 -13.22
C THR A 35 -0.92 6.78 -12.93
N PHE A 36 -1.93 6.15 -12.32
CA PHE A 36 -1.89 4.72 -12.01
C PHE A 36 -2.09 3.84 -13.25
N GLU A 37 -2.95 4.24 -14.17
CA GLU A 37 -3.15 3.54 -15.45
C GLU A 37 -1.85 3.47 -16.25
N SER A 38 -1.04 4.52 -16.23
CA SER A 38 0.22 4.61 -17.02
C SER A 38 1.30 3.63 -16.55
N ILE A 39 1.25 3.17 -15.30
CA ILE A 39 2.20 2.20 -14.75
C ILE A 39 1.70 0.75 -14.82
N MET A 40 0.47 0.55 -15.30
CA MET A 40 -0.10 -0.79 -15.46
C MET A 40 0.42 -1.48 -16.71
N PRO A 41 0.57 -2.82 -16.69
CA PRO A 41 0.91 -3.57 -17.90
C PRO A 41 -0.12 -3.35 -19.01
N ARG A 42 0.34 -3.02 -20.22
CA ARG A 42 -0.52 -2.75 -21.37
C ARG A 42 -1.44 -3.92 -21.76
N ARG A 43 -1.08 -5.14 -21.37
CA ARG A 43 -1.84 -6.36 -21.66
C ARG A 43 -3.09 -6.54 -20.79
N LEU A 44 -3.19 -5.80 -19.67
CA LEU A 44 -4.37 -5.89 -18.81
C LEU A 44 -5.52 -5.11 -19.43
N PRO A 45 -6.71 -5.71 -19.56
CA PRO A 45 -7.91 -4.97 -19.97
C PRO A 45 -8.43 -4.10 -18.82
N ALA A 46 -9.26 -3.11 -19.14
CA ALA A 46 -10.00 -2.31 -18.16
C ALA A 46 -9.12 -1.65 -17.07
N HIS A 47 -8.00 -1.01 -17.47
CA HIS A 47 -7.05 -0.36 -16.54
C HIS A 47 -7.75 0.52 -15.50
N ARG A 48 -8.73 1.32 -15.92
CA ARG A 48 -9.45 2.23 -15.02
C ARG A 48 -10.26 1.49 -13.95
N ALA A 49 -10.87 0.35 -14.30
CA ALA A 49 -11.58 -0.48 -13.34
C ALA A 49 -10.63 -1.07 -12.29
N PHE A 50 -9.43 -1.50 -12.70
CA PHE A 50 -8.39 -1.97 -11.78
C PHE A 50 -7.89 -0.84 -10.87
N VAL A 51 -7.68 0.36 -11.39
CA VAL A 51 -7.25 1.53 -10.61
C VAL A 51 -8.31 1.87 -9.55
N TYR A 52 -9.57 1.98 -9.94
CA TYR A 52 -10.64 2.28 -8.99
C TYR A 52 -10.88 1.14 -8.00
N GLY A 53 -10.82 -0.11 -8.45
CA GLY A 53 -10.94 -1.28 -7.58
C GLY A 53 -9.81 -1.32 -6.53
N SER A 54 -8.58 -1.09 -6.94
CA SER A 54 -7.43 -1.00 -6.03
C SER A 54 -7.60 0.14 -5.04
N GLY A 55 -8.01 1.31 -5.50
CA GLY A 55 -8.27 2.47 -4.64
C GLY A 55 -9.36 2.19 -3.61
N ALA A 56 -10.45 1.53 -4.00
CA ALA A 56 -11.52 1.14 -3.09
C ALA A 56 -11.03 0.15 -2.02
N VAL A 57 -10.23 -0.85 -2.40
CA VAL A 57 -9.63 -1.81 -1.46
C VAL A 57 -8.66 -1.10 -0.51
N GLU A 58 -7.82 -0.19 -1.00
CA GLU A 58 -6.93 0.61 -0.16
C GLU A 58 -7.70 1.46 0.84
N LEU A 59 -8.76 2.14 0.43
CA LEU A 59 -9.61 2.93 1.33
C LEU A 59 -10.25 2.05 2.40
N ALA A 60 -10.79 0.90 2.02
CA ALA A 60 -11.38 -0.06 2.96
C ALA A 60 -10.35 -0.57 3.97
N CYS A 61 -9.16 -0.96 3.50
CA CYS A 61 -8.05 -1.40 4.36
C CYS A 61 -7.57 -0.27 5.27
N GLY A 62 -7.45 0.95 4.76
CA GLY A 62 -7.05 2.12 5.53
C GLY A 62 -8.02 2.41 6.68
N VAL A 63 -9.31 2.44 6.41
CA VAL A 63 -10.35 2.60 7.43
C VAL A 63 -10.30 1.44 8.43
N GLY A 64 -10.17 0.21 7.93
CA GLY A 64 -10.08 -0.99 8.76
C GLY A 64 -8.88 -0.98 9.73
N LEU A 65 -7.72 -0.54 9.26
CA LEU A 65 -6.52 -0.39 10.09
C LEU A 65 -6.71 0.68 11.18
N LEU A 66 -7.24 1.85 10.81
CA LEU A 66 -7.48 2.94 11.75
C LEU A 66 -8.56 2.61 12.79
N THR A 67 -9.55 1.81 12.42
CA THR A 67 -10.61 1.34 13.31
C THR A 67 -10.30 0.01 13.97
N ARG A 68 -9.11 -0.55 13.74
CA ARG A 68 -8.61 -1.80 14.34
C ARG A 68 -9.51 -3.00 14.10
N ARG A 69 -9.99 -3.15 12.86
CA ARG A 69 -10.79 -4.32 12.46
C ARG A 69 -9.90 -5.55 12.31
N ARG A 70 -10.41 -6.72 12.69
CA ARG A 70 -9.67 -8.00 12.65
C ARG A 70 -9.15 -8.36 11.26
N TRP A 71 -9.95 -8.08 10.24
CA TRP A 71 -9.63 -8.41 8.85
C TRP A 71 -8.60 -7.46 8.21
N ALA A 72 -8.45 -6.24 8.78
CA ALA A 72 -7.68 -5.18 8.14
C ALA A 72 -6.19 -5.49 8.00
N GLY A 73 -5.56 -6.07 9.02
CA GLY A 73 -4.15 -6.47 8.96
C GLY A 73 -3.87 -7.50 7.87
N PRO A 74 -4.51 -8.68 7.92
CA PRO A 74 -4.34 -9.70 6.88
C PRO A 74 -4.74 -9.23 5.47
N ALA A 75 -5.83 -8.48 5.34
CA ALA A 75 -6.27 -7.93 4.06
C ALA A 75 -5.25 -6.93 3.49
N SER A 76 -4.70 -6.06 4.33
CA SER A 76 -3.66 -5.10 3.94
C SER A 76 -2.36 -5.80 3.52
N ALA A 77 -1.95 -6.84 4.24
CA ALA A 77 -0.79 -7.65 3.87
C ALA A 77 -1.00 -8.36 2.53
N ALA A 78 -2.19 -8.92 2.30
CA ALA A 78 -2.56 -9.54 1.03
C ALA A 78 -2.55 -8.54 -0.13
N LEU A 79 -3.08 -7.34 0.09
CA LEU A 79 -3.05 -6.25 -0.90
C LEU A 79 -1.62 -5.87 -1.27
N LEU A 80 -0.76 -5.67 -0.27
CA LEU A 80 0.65 -5.33 -0.48
C LEU A 80 1.40 -6.43 -1.25
N LEU A 81 1.14 -7.70 -0.94
CA LEU A 81 1.69 -8.82 -1.69
C LEU A 81 1.18 -8.84 -3.13
N ALA A 82 -0.09 -8.55 -3.35
CA ALA A 82 -0.70 -8.54 -4.68
C ALA A 82 -0.15 -7.43 -5.58
N VAL A 83 0.18 -6.26 -5.01
CA VAL A 83 0.75 -5.13 -5.77
C VAL A 83 2.27 -5.20 -5.91
N TRP A 84 2.95 -6.08 -5.19
CA TRP A 84 4.40 -6.20 -5.25
C TRP A 84 4.94 -6.51 -6.64
N PRO A 85 4.37 -7.47 -7.41
CA PRO A 85 4.78 -7.69 -8.79
C PRO A 85 4.67 -6.45 -9.68
N ALA A 86 3.64 -5.63 -9.48
CA ALA A 86 3.48 -4.36 -10.20
C ALA A 86 4.59 -3.37 -9.86
N ASN A 87 5.00 -3.28 -8.58
CA ASN A 87 6.13 -2.46 -8.16
C ASN A 87 7.46 -2.95 -8.76
N VAL A 88 7.68 -4.26 -8.82
CA VAL A 88 8.85 -4.85 -9.48
C VAL A 88 8.85 -4.50 -10.97
N ARG A 89 7.72 -4.64 -11.64
CA ARG A 89 7.58 -4.31 -13.06
C ARG A 89 7.87 -2.83 -13.32
N MET A 90 7.31 -1.96 -12.48
CA MET A 90 7.58 -0.51 -12.57
C MET A 90 9.07 -0.20 -12.39
N ALA A 91 9.74 -0.89 -11.45
CA ALA A 91 11.18 -0.72 -11.24
C ALA A 91 12.00 -1.14 -12.46
N LEU A 92 11.62 -2.26 -13.10
CA LEU A 92 12.27 -2.73 -14.33
C LEU A 92 12.07 -1.77 -15.51
N ASP A 93 10.91 -1.11 -15.59
CA ASP A 93 10.59 -0.16 -16.64
C ASP A 93 11.09 1.28 -16.35
N SER A 94 11.61 1.53 -15.15
CA SER A 94 12.09 2.87 -14.75
C SER A 94 13.31 3.31 -15.54
N GLY A 95 13.39 4.61 -15.83
CA GLY A 95 14.44 5.20 -16.65
C GLY A 95 14.22 5.04 -18.16
N SER A 96 13.08 4.52 -18.58
CA SER A 96 12.73 4.34 -19.99
C SER A 96 12.10 5.57 -20.65
N GLY A 97 11.73 6.58 -19.87
CA GLY A 97 10.98 7.75 -20.32
C GLY A 97 9.49 7.49 -20.60
N ARG A 98 9.02 6.27 -20.31
CA ARG A 98 7.62 5.86 -20.56
C ARG A 98 6.70 6.07 -19.37
N LEU A 99 7.27 6.23 -18.18
CA LEU A 99 6.53 6.38 -16.94
C LEU A 99 6.44 7.85 -16.54
N PRO A 100 5.47 8.23 -15.67
CA PRO A 100 5.48 9.54 -15.05
C PRO A 100 6.80 9.82 -14.33
N SER A 101 7.24 11.07 -14.30
CA SER A 101 8.59 11.47 -13.85
C SER A 101 9.02 10.85 -12.51
N VAL A 102 8.10 10.78 -11.53
CA VAL A 102 8.39 10.17 -10.22
C VAL A 102 8.56 8.65 -10.32
N ALA A 103 7.70 7.98 -11.10
CA ALA A 103 7.75 6.53 -11.30
C ALA A 103 8.93 6.11 -12.21
N ASP A 104 9.36 6.99 -13.11
CA ASP A 104 10.50 6.76 -14.00
C ASP A 104 11.85 6.96 -13.31
N ASN A 105 11.86 7.56 -12.13
CA ASN A 105 13.06 7.70 -11.31
C ASN A 105 13.47 6.34 -10.73
N LYS A 106 14.65 5.84 -11.13
CA LYS A 106 15.15 4.53 -10.72
C LYS A 106 15.28 4.38 -9.20
N VAL A 107 15.72 5.42 -8.50
CA VAL A 107 15.88 5.39 -7.04
C VAL A 107 14.54 5.19 -6.36
N VAL A 108 13.52 5.95 -6.77
CA VAL A 108 12.15 5.82 -6.24
C VAL A 108 11.56 4.46 -6.58
N ALA A 109 11.63 4.05 -7.84
CA ALA A 109 11.04 2.79 -8.30
C ALA A 109 11.66 1.56 -7.61
N TRP A 110 12.99 1.47 -7.57
CA TRP A 110 13.69 0.38 -6.90
C TRP A 110 13.60 0.44 -5.37
N GLY A 111 13.51 1.63 -4.78
CA GLY A 111 13.29 1.79 -3.35
C GLY A 111 11.92 1.27 -2.90
N ARG A 112 10.90 1.34 -3.74
CA ARG A 112 9.55 0.81 -3.45
C ARG A 112 9.51 -0.70 -3.36
N VAL A 113 10.39 -1.42 -4.04
CA VAL A 113 10.40 -2.89 -4.03
C VAL A 113 10.72 -3.44 -2.64
N PRO A 114 11.85 -3.09 -1.97
CA PRO A 114 12.12 -3.56 -0.62
C PRO A 114 11.23 -2.89 0.43
N LEU A 115 10.66 -1.71 0.16
CA LEU A 115 9.74 -1.02 1.06
C LEU A 115 8.48 -1.84 1.37
N GLN A 116 8.08 -2.75 0.50
CA GLN A 116 6.95 -3.65 0.75
C GLN A 116 7.14 -4.50 2.01
N ILE A 117 8.38 -4.88 2.33
CA ILE A 117 8.66 -5.72 3.51
C ILE A 117 8.25 -5.02 4.81
N PRO A 118 8.73 -3.79 5.12
CA PRO A 118 8.27 -3.09 6.32
C PRO A 118 6.79 -2.71 6.29
N LEU A 119 6.21 -2.48 5.11
CA LEU A 119 4.78 -2.20 5.01
C LEU A 119 3.92 -3.43 5.34
N ILE A 120 4.31 -4.61 4.85
CA ILE A 120 3.66 -5.87 5.21
C ILE A 120 3.81 -6.15 6.72
N TRP A 121 5.00 -5.94 7.25
CA TRP A 121 5.22 -6.04 8.69
C TRP A 121 4.29 -5.11 9.47
N ALA A 122 4.16 -3.86 9.05
CA ALA A 122 3.26 -2.87 9.68
C ALA A 122 1.79 -3.34 9.66
N ALA A 123 1.33 -3.88 8.53
CA ALA A 123 -0.01 -4.44 8.41
C ALA A 123 -0.26 -5.57 9.43
N LEU A 124 0.71 -6.46 9.58
CA LEU A 124 0.62 -7.61 10.49
C LEU A 124 0.73 -7.22 11.97
N GLN A 125 1.14 -6.00 12.30
CA GLN A 125 1.11 -5.48 13.68
C GLN A 125 -0.28 -5.01 14.11
N SER A 126 -1.24 -4.93 13.19
CA SER A 126 -2.61 -4.51 13.50
C SER A 126 -3.26 -5.48 14.49
N ARG A 127 -3.69 -4.94 15.62
CA ARG A 127 -4.37 -5.71 16.66
C ARG A 127 -5.83 -5.27 16.75
N PRO A 128 -6.78 -6.20 16.79
CA PRO A 128 -8.19 -5.86 16.95
C PRO A 128 -8.44 -5.17 18.29
N ARG A 129 -9.47 -4.35 18.35
CA ARG A 129 -9.96 -3.81 19.61
C ARG A 129 -10.46 -4.94 20.49
N SER A 130 -10.10 -4.93 21.77
CA SER A 130 -10.66 -5.85 22.76
C SER A 130 -12.18 -5.69 22.79
N GLY A 131 -12.94 -6.75 22.50
CA GLY A 131 -14.40 -6.73 22.47
C GLY A 131 -15.04 -6.44 21.10
N SER A 132 -14.28 -6.25 20.04
CA SER A 132 -14.82 -6.13 18.68
C SER A 132 -15.14 -7.50 18.10
N SER A 133 -16.41 -7.88 18.12
CA SER A 133 -16.92 -8.99 17.32
C SER A 133 -16.98 -8.55 15.85
N ALA A 134 -16.32 -9.28 14.99
CA ALA A 134 -16.16 -9.12 13.53
C ALA A 134 -15.12 -8.10 13.08
#